data_49d6f8bb2760716887117623b7ccc895
#
_entry.id   49d6f8bb2760716887117623b7ccc895
#
_cell.length_a   1.000
_cell.length_b   1.000
_cell.length_c   1.000
_cell.angle_alpha   90.00
_cell.angle_beta   90.00
_cell.angle_gamma   90.00
#
_symmetry.space_group_name_H-M   'P 1'
#
loop_
_entity.id
_entity.type
_entity.pdbx_description
1 polymer ?
#
loop_
_entity_poly.entity_id
_entity_poly.type
_entity_poly.pdbx_seq_one_letter_code
_entity_poly.pdbx_strand_id
1 'polypeptide(L)'
;MLLNSTSISKWWTTMLLFCLILLAACEGSTGVTPPSGSTKTVTATRQAPATVTTAPTATPTPTSSVAPEHFNTRVIVQGKARPDDLVFNQSESVLLFSDFYNGTISSVNLNGAVTVLLSGLEGPEGMIVLPGGRLIFAEQNTNRILELAPGASTPTVLRTIPGILGQASCKHGIDGIAWDASTNSIIVPDSPTGDVYSLSLDGKSLKLLTSGITRPVGAAVDSQGNIYVADECGGALWRIAPDGTKTRIGGFGMPDDVVIDPRGNLLIVDLQPSIHALIRVNVTTGKREILASNGFIEPQGLLVDSHDNIFVSDDYADIIMEFQPV
;
A
#
# COMPACT_ATOMS: atom_id res chain seq x y z
N MET A 1 17.52 -57.60 8.64
CA MET A 1 17.11 -57.40 10.03
C MET A 1 16.39 -56.06 10.04
N LEU A 2 15.15 -56.03 9.65
CA LEU A 2 13.90 -56.20 10.40
C LEU A 2 13.64 -55.13 11.44
N LEU A 3 12.63 -54.27 11.11
CA LEU A 3 11.56 -53.72 11.98
C LEU A 3 11.98 -52.44 12.75
N ASN A 4 11.19 -51.38 12.84
CA ASN A 4 9.73 -51.25 12.88
C ASN A 4 9.26 -49.86 12.48
N SER A 5 8.26 -49.81 11.68
CA SER A 5 7.18 -48.89 11.51
C SER A 5 6.38 -48.69 12.84
N THR A 6 5.71 -47.56 12.87
CA THR A 6 4.46 -47.18 13.54
C THR A 6 4.58 -45.97 14.43
N SER A 7 4.05 -44.84 14.01
CA SER A 7 2.94 -44.16 14.69
C SER A 7 2.52 -42.92 13.95
N ILE A 8 1.65 -43.06 12.95
CA ILE A 8 0.77 -42.00 12.46
C ILE A 8 -0.61 -42.29 12.99
N SER A 9 -1.33 -41.29 13.30
CA SER A 9 -2.73 -41.22 13.70
C SER A 9 -3.02 -41.06 15.19
N LYS A 10 -3.50 -39.86 15.49
CA LYS A 10 -4.68 -39.55 16.33
C LYS A 10 -4.58 -38.10 16.82
N TRP A 11 -5.15 -37.17 16.07
CA TRP A 11 -5.65 -35.89 16.59
C TRP A 11 -6.56 -35.23 15.53
N TRP A 12 -7.62 -35.94 15.17
CA TRP A 12 -8.79 -35.40 14.49
C TRP A 12 -9.99 -36.02 15.13
N THR A 13 -10.58 -35.37 16.09
CA THR A 13 -11.97 -35.50 16.56
C THR A 13 -12.06 -34.82 17.94
N THR A 14 -12.48 -33.59 17.98
CA THR A 14 -13.29 -32.99 19.07
C THR A 14 -13.35 -31.46 18.84
N MET A 15 -14.27 -31.02 17.98
CA MET A 15 -14.86 -29.66 18.05
C MET A 15 -16.10 -29.58 17.17
N LEU A 16 -17.13 -30.28 17.57
CA LEU A 16 -18.50 -30.12 17.09
C LEU A 16 -19.40 -30.44 18.26
N LEU A 17 -19.77 -29.42 19.01
CA LEU A 17 -21.00 -29.35 19.84
C LEU A 17 -20.90 -28.19 20.82
N PHE A 18 -21.39 -27.04 20.45
CA PHE A 18 -21.94 -26.03 21.39
C PHE A 18 -22.49 -24.85 20.56
N CYS A 19 -23.64 -25.06 19.97
CA CYS A 19 -24.56 -24.01 19.55
C CYS A 19 -25.98 -24.56 19.70
N LEU A 20 -26.62 -24.20 20.77
CA LEU A 20 -28.09 -24.10 20.91
C LEU A 20 -28.42 -23.86 22.38
N ILE A 21 -29.44 -23.03 22.60
CA ILE A 21 -30.14 -22.68 23.85
C ILE A 21 -29.65 -21.39 24.50
N LEU A 22 -30.41 -20.30 24.17
CA LEU A 22 -31.17 -19.53 25.17
C LEU A 22 -31.99 -18.43 24.47
N LEU A 23 -33.23 -18.79 24.12
CA LEU A 23 -34.38 -17.88 24.00
C LEU A 23 -35.13 -18.03 25.32
N ALA A 24 -35.25 -16.98 26.07
CA ALA A 24 -36.32 -16.85 27.09
C ALA A 24 -36.63 -15.37 27.30
N ALA A 25 -37.90 -15.09 27.17
CA ALA A 25 -38.60 -13.83 27.33
C ALA A 25 -38.55 -13.28 28.75
N CYS A 26 -38.69 -11.98 28.87
CA CYS A 26 -39.33 -11.36 30.03
C CYS A 26 -40.14 -10.12 29.58
N GLU A 27 -41.46 -10.28 29.60
CA GLU A 27 -42.43 -9.20 29.66
C GLU A 27 -42.40 -8.58 31.04
N GLY A 28 -42.58 -7.27 31.13
CA GLY A 28 -42.71 -6.53 32.37
C GLY A 28 -43.16 -5.09 32.13
N SER A 29 -44.46 -4.91 32.09
CA SER A 29 -45.23 -3.66 32.08
C SER A 29 -45.03 -2.86 33.36
N THR A 30 -44.78 -1.54 33.26
CA THR A 30 -45.40 -0.54 34.16
C THR A 30 -45.43 0.81 33.48
N GLY A 31 -46.64 1.40 33.41
CA GLY A 31 -46.91 2.66 32.80
C GLY A 31 -46.45 3.86 33.64
N VAL A 32 -46.05 4.90 32.93
CA VAL A 32 -45.97 6.25 33.48
C VAL A 32 -46.60 7.21 32.45
N THR A 33 -47.65 7.89 32.85
CA THR A 33 -48.34 8.94 32.10
C THR A 33 -47.47 10.21 31.97
N PRO A 34 -47.40 10.85 30.79
CA PRO A 34 -46.75 12.15 30.66
C PRO A 34 -47.71 13.30 30.98
N PRO A 35 -47.18 14.44 31.48
CA PRO A 35 -47.98 15.62 31.73
C PRO A 35 -48.29 16.37 30.42
N SER A 36 -49.50 16.91 30.39
CA SER A 36 -50.04 17.82 29.37
C SER A 36 -49.22 19.10 29.24
N GLY A 37 -48.67 19.36 28.07
CA GLY A 37 -47.95 20.58 27.70
C GLY A 37 -48.49 21.14 26.38
N SER A 38 -49.01 22.36 26.46
CA SER A 38 -49.61 23.25 25.47
C SER A 38 -49.01 23.20 24.06
N THR A 39 -49.85 22.92 23.09
CA THR A 39 -49.55 22.96 21.65
C THR A 39 -49.52 24.41 21.16
N LYS A 40 -48.34 24.93 20.79
CA LYS A 40 -48.22 26.13 19.93
C LYS A 40 -48.24 25.69 18.48
N THR A 41 -49.31 26.03 17.78
CA THR A 41 -49.42 25.84 16.31
C THR A 41 -48.45 26.77 15.60
N VAL A 42 -47.44 26.22 14.96
CA VAL A 42 -46.54 26.95 14.04
C VAL A 42 -47.08 26.73 12.63
N THR A 43 -47.60 27.78 12.01
CA THR A 43 -48.05 27.80 10.62
C THR A 43 -46.82 27.78 9.73
N ALA A 44 -46.56 26.66 9.08
CA ALA A 44 -45.48 26.53 8.07
C ALA A 44 -45.93 27.17 6.78
N THR A 45 -45.33 28.27 6.39
CA THR A 45 -45.47 28.88 5.07
C THR A 45 -44.75 28.00 4.05
N ARG A 46 -45.53 27.42 3.14
CA ARG A 46 -45.02 26.56 2.05
C ARG A 46 -44.31 27.43 1.01
N GLN A 47 -42.98 27.39 0.99
CA GLN A 47 -42.17 28.03 -0.04
C GLN A 47 -42.21 27.17 -1.32
N ALA A 48 -42.46 27.81 -2.46
CA ALA A 48 -42.52 27.15 -3.78
C ALA A 48 -41.15 26.55 -4.12
N PRO A 49 -41.08 25.40 -4.86
CA PRO A 49 -39.84 24.80 -5.23
C PRO A 49 -39.07 25.69 -6.24
N ALA A 50 -37.80 25.94 -5.94
CA ALA A 50 -36.89 26.62 -6.84
C ALA A 50 -36.68 25.76 -8.12
N THR A 51 -36.87 26.38 -9.27
CA THR A 51 -36.60 25.79 -10.57
C THR A 51 -35.10 25.58 -10.72
N VAL A 52 -34.65 24.33 -10.72
CA VAL A 52 -33.26 23.98 -11.00
C VAL A 52 -33.03 24.14 -12.50
N THR A 53 -32.34 25.21 -12.86
CA THR A 53 -31.83 25.38 -14.25
C THR A 53 -30.61 24.49 -14.39
N THR A 54 -30.72 23.39 -15.13
CA THR A 54 -29.58 22.56 -15.48
C THR A 54 -28.68 23.32 -16.44
N ALA A 55 -27.43 23.56 -16.05
CA ALA A 55 -26.41 24.08 -16.95
C ALA A 55 -26.17 23.08 -18.09
N PRO A 56 -25.89 23.53 -19.32
CA PRO A 56 -25.62 22.63 -20.46
C PRO A 56 -24.38 21.79 -20.14
N THR A 57 -24.53 20.47 -20.24
CA THR A 57 -23.43 19.52 -20.16
C THR A 57 -22.46 19.82 -21.30
N ALA A 58 -21.24 20.25 -20.96
CA ALA A 58 -20.19 20.44 -21.95
C ALA A 58 -19.87 19.06 -22.58
N THR A 59 -20.03 18.98 -23.92
CA THR A 59 -19.61 17.82 -24.71
C THR A 59 -18.09 17.70 -24.57
N PRO A 60 -17.52 16.55 -24.13
CA PRO A 60 -16.09 16.40 -24.04
C PRO A 60 -15.45 16.57 -25.42
N THR A 61 -14.59 17.55 -25.58
CA THR A 61 -13.73 17.70 -26.75
C THR A 61 -12.89 16.43 -26.89
N PRO A 62 -12.76 15.81 -28.06
CA PRO A 62 -11.94 14.64 -28.24
C PRO A 62 -10.48 15.00 -27.91
N THR A 63 -9.99 14.47 -26.81
CA THR A 63 -8.59 14.59 -26.38
C THR A 63 -7.73 13.86 -27.40
N SER A 64 -6.75 14.54 -27.97
CA SER A 64 -5.73 13.95 -28.83
C SER A 64 -5.20 12.68 -28.17
N SER A 65 -5.37 11.53 -28.81
CA SER A 65 -4.78 10.28 -28.34
C SER A 65 -3.27 10.40 -28.51
N VAL A 66 -2.57 10.65 -27.41
CA VAL A 66 -1.13 10.38 -27.36
C VAL A 66 -0.99 8.89 -27.67
N ALA A 67 -0.16 8.54 -28.64
CA ALA A 67 0.13 7.13 -28.92
C ALA A 67 0.60 6.44 -27.63
N PRO A 68 0.22 5.20 -27.39
CA PRO A 68 0.69 4.47 -26.22
C PRO A 68 2.21 4.48 -26.20
N GLU A 69 2.79 4.75 -25.03
CA GLU A 69 4.24 4.73 -24.84
C GLU A 69 4.74 3.30 -25.09
N HIS A 70 5.76 3.17 -25.92
CA HIS A 70 6.39 1.87 -26.20
C HIS A 70 7.58 1.70 -25.25
N PHE A 71 7.71 0.51 -24.69
CA PHE A 71 8.83 0.15 -23.83
C PHE A 71 9.62 -1.01 -24.42
N ASN A 72 10.94 -0.93 -24.34
CA ASN A 72 11.79 -2.11 -24.40
C ASN A 72 11.77 -2.76 -23.01
N THR A 73 11.38 -4.02 -22.93
CA THR A 73 11.30 -4.74 -21.66
C THR A 73 12.47 -5.70 -21.49
N ARG A 74 12.98 -5.79 -20.27
CA ARG A 74 14.05 -6.72 -19.90
C ARG A 74 13.76 -7.31 -18.52
N VAL A 75 13.95 -8.63 -18.36
CA VAL A 75 13.97 -9.30 -17.06
C VAL A 75 15.38 -9.21 -16.47
N ILE A 76 15.51 -8.61 -15.28
CA ILE A 76 16.78 -8.46 -14.57
C ILE A 76 17.03 -9.64 -13.63
N VAL A 77 15.98 -10.06 -12.89
CA VAL A 77 16.01 -11.21 -11.99
C VAL A 77 14.95 -12.20 -12.44
N GLN A 78 15.26 -13.49 -12.42
CA GLN A 78 14.29 -14.56 -12.67
C GLN A 78 14.64 -15.80 -11.88
N GLY A 79 13.70 -16.33 -11.10
CA GLY A 79 13.79 -17.61 -10.40
C GLY A 79 14.91 -17.70 -9.35
N LYS A 80 15.39 -16.56 -8.80
CA LYS A 80 16.49 -16.50 -7.83
C LYS A 80 16.06 -15.98 -6.46
N ALA A 81 14.93 -15.31 -6.40
CA ALA A 81 14.37 -14.67 -5.21
C ALA A 81 12.90 -14.38 -5.47
N ARG A 82 12.17 -14.02 -4.44
CA ARG A 82 10.80 -13.52 -4.50
C ARG A 82 10.81 -12.02 -4.19
N PRO A 83 11.19 -11.19 -5.17
CA PRO A 83 11.36 -9.76 -4.94
C PRO A 83 10.02 -9.09 -4.69
N ASP A 84 9.94 -8.34 -3.60
CA ASP A 84 8.80 -7.57 -3.16
C ASP A 84 9.01 -6.08 -3.47
N ASP A 85 9.47 -5.25 -2.54
CA ASP A 85 9.74 -3.84 -2.79
C ASP A 85 11.14 -3.58 -3.38
N LEU A 86 11.28 -2.45 -4.05
CA LEU A 86 12.47 -2.05 -4.81
C LEU A 86 12.95 -0.66 -4.40
N VAL A 87 14.27 -0.50 -4.24
CA VAL A 87 14.89 0.81 -4.10
C VAL A 87 16.28 0.84 -4.72
N PHE A 88 16.70 1.97 -5.28
CA PHE A 88 18.09 2.14 -5.67
C PHE A 88 18.99 2.54 -4.49
N ASN A 89 20.26 2.11 -4.57
CA ASN A 89 21.30 2.77 -3.80
C ASN A 89 21.46 4.23 -4.26
N GLN A 90 22.18 5.05 -3.49
CA GLN A 90 22.33 6.49 -3.79
C GLN A 90 22.88 6.83 -5.19
N SER A 91 23.60 5.91 -5.82
CA SER A 91 24.20 6.14 -7.14
C SER A 91 23.35 5.58 -8.29
N GLU A 92 22.17 5.08 -8.02
CA GLU A 92 21.30 4.38 -8.99
C GLU A 92 22.01 3.25 -9.78
N SER A 93 23.12 2.75 -9.23
CA SER A 93 23.94 1.73 -9.88
C SER A 93 23.63 0.32 -9.43
N VAL A 94 22.97 0.18 -8.28
CA VAL A 94 22.61 -1.07 -7.64
C VAL A 94 21.18 -0.99 -7.18
N LEU A 95 20.37 -1.92 -7.65
CA LEU A 95 19.00 -2.11 -7.20
C LEU A 95 19.02 -2.98 -5.94
N LEU A 96 18.33 -2.54 -4.90
CA LEU A 96 18.03 -3.32 -3.70
C LEU A 96 16.59 -3.82 -3.80
N PHE A 97 16.34 -5.00 -3.28
CA PHE A 97 15.00 -5.53 -3.18
C PHE A 97 14.81 -6.30 -1.86
N SER A 98 13.62 -6.20 -1.29
CA SER A 98 13.16 -7.04 -0.20
C SER A 98 12.63 -8.37 -0.73
N ASP A 99 12.64 -9.38 0.13
CA ASP A 99 12.05 -10.69 -0.11
C ASP A 99 11.34 -11.11 1.19
N PHE A 100 10.06 -10.85 1.22
CA PHE A 100 9.20 -11.10 2.38
C PHE A 100 9.28 -12.54 2.86
N TYR A 101 9.19 -13.49 1.93
CA TYR A 101 9.09 -14.91 2.26
C TYR A 101 10.39 -15.52 2.76
N ASN A 102 11.51 -15.07 2.21
CA ASN A 102 12.83 -15.56 2.62
C ASN A 102 13.44 -14.73 3.75
N GLY A 103 12.80 -13.63 4.15
CA GLY A 103 13.29 -12.74 5.21
C GLY A 103 14.64 -12.13 4.86
N THR A 104 14.82 -11.67 3.61
CA THR A 104 16.10 -11.13 3.15
C THR A 104 15.93 -9.76 2.49
N ILE A 105 16.99 -8.96 2.53
CA ILE A 105 17.20 -7.82 1.62
C ILE A 105 18.43 -8.15 0.79
N SER A 106 18.29 -8.04 -0.51
CA SER A 106 19.33 -8.38 -1.48
C SER A 106 19.64 -7.20 -2.40
N SER A 107 20.81 -7.22 -3.01
CA SER A 107 21.18 -6.32 -4.10
C SER A 107 21.26 -7.08 -5.41
N VAL A 108 20.93 -6.42 -6.48
CA VAL A 108 21.16 -6.91 -7.84
C VAL A 108 21.80 -5.83 -8.69
N ASN A 109 22.80 -6.20 -9.44
CA ASN A 109 23.33 -5.32 -10.48
C ASN A 109 22.54 -5.50 -11.79
N LEU A 110 22.70 -4.57 -12.72
CA LEU A 110 21.99 -4.60 -14.00
C LEU A 110 22.31 -5.83 -14.88
N ASN A 111 23.31 -6.66 -14.51
CA ASN A 111 23.60 -7.94 -15.15
C ASN A 111 22.89 -9.13 -14.47
N GLY A 112 22.05 -8.89 -13.50
CA GLY A 112 21.25 -9.91 -12.80
C GLY A 112 22.03 -10.74 -11.77
N ALA A 113 23.20 -10.27 -11.31
CA ALA A 113 23.92 -10.91 -10.21
C ALA A 113 23.33 -10.47 -8.87
N VAL A 114 22.74 -11.41 -8.15
CA VAL A 114 22.09 -11.19 -6.85
C VAL A 114 23.07 -11.48 -5.70
N THR A 115 23.07 -10.60 -4.70
CA THR A 115 23.85 -10.77 -3.47
C THR A 115 22.97 -10.45 -2.26
N VAL A 116 22.83 -11.38 -1.32
CA VAL A 116 22.09 -11.17 -0.07
C VAL A 116 22.90 -10.23 0.82
N LEU A 117 22.28 -9.15 1.27
CA LEU A 117 22.85 -8.14 2.17
C LEU A 117 22.43 -8.38 3.63
N LEU A 118 21.16 -8.68 3.84
CA LEU A 118 20.59 -8.97 5.15
C LEU A 118 19.76 -10.26 5.08
N SER A 119 19.71 -10.99 6.19
CA SER A 119 18.90 -12.21 6.33
C SER A 119 18.40 -12.36 7.76
N GLY A 120 17.38 -13.21 7.93
CA GLY A 120 16.74 -13.45 9.24
C GLY A 120 15.82 -12.30 9.66
N LEU A 121 15.26 -11.58 8.68
CA LEU A 121 14.27 -10.54 8.88
C LEU A 121 12.86 -11.14 8.95
N GLU A 122 11.96 -10.44 9.61
CA GLU A 122 10.56 -10.90 9.84
C GLU A 122 9.61 -10.27 8.82
N GLY A 123 9.76 -10.67 7.53
CA GLY A 123 8.99 -10.14 6.42
C GLY A 123 9.38 -8.70 6.09
N PRO A 124 10.58 -8.48 5.51
CA PRO A 124 10.97 -7.15 5.04
C PRO A 124 10.15 -6.78 3.81
N GLU A 125 9.68 -5.54 3.80
CA GLU A 125 8.84 -4.94 2.77
C GLU A 125 9.43 -3.60 2.32
N GLY A 126 8.61 -2.55 2.25
CA GLY A 126 8.94 -1.23 1.76
C GLY A 126 10.26 -0.66 2.25
N MET A 127 11.05 -0.10 1.33
CA MET A 127 12.41 0.38 1.60
C MET A 127 12.63 1.79 1.08
N ILE A 128 13.46 2.57 1.79
CA ILE A 128 14.00 3.84 1.32
C ILE A 128 15.49 3.95 1.63
N VAL A 129 16.25 4.53 0.72
CA VAL A 129 17.66 4.88 0.94
C VAL A 129 17.79 6.40 1.12
N LEU A 130 18.10 6.82 2.33
CA LEU A 130 18.29 8.23 2.65
C LEU A 130 19.65 8.75 2.22
N PRO A 131 19.81 10.08 2.06
CA PRO A 131 21.11 10.69 1.84
C PRO A 131 22.12 10.25 2.90
N GLY A 132 23.35 9.85 2.45
CA GLY A 132 24.36 9.26 3.31
C GLY A 132 24.33 7.74 3.37
N GLY A 133 23.39 7.06 2.66
CA GLY A 133 23.37 5.61 2.51
C GLY A 133 22.69 4.86 3.67
N ARG A 134 21.91 5.54 4.49
CA ARG A 134 21.06 4.87 5.49
C ARG A 134 19.92 4.14 4.78
N LEU A 135 19.82 2.85 4.95
CA LEU A 135 18.67 2.06 4.50
C LEU A 135 17.64 1.99 5.63
N ILE A 136 16.43 2.46 5.35
CA ILE A 136 15.27 2.30 6.24
C ILE A 136 14.32 1.32 5.56
N PHE A 137 13.73 0.41 6.32
CA PHE A 137 12.80 -0.57 5.77
C PHE A 137 11.71 -0.96 6.78
N ALA A 138 10.58 -1.37 6.23
CA ALA A 138 9.48 -1.94 6.98
C ALA A 138 9.75 -3.43 7.26
N GLU A 139 9.25 -3.92 8.38
CA GLU A 139 9.21 -5.32 8.74
C GLU A 139 7.76 -5.68 9.09
N GLN A 140 7.06 -6.26 8.13
CA GLN A 140 5.60 -6.42 8.17
C GLN A 140 5.15 -7.32 9.32
N ASN A 141 5.82 -8.45 9.53
CA ASN A 141 5.43 -9.43 10.55
C ASN A 141 5.63 -8.96 11.99
N THR A 142 6.28 -7.82 12.20
CA THR A 142 6.52 -7.23 13.53
C THR A 142 5.99 -5.81 13.67
N ASN A 143 5.45 -5.25 12.58
CA ASN A 143 4.95 -3.87 12.49
C ASN A 143 5.99 -2.84 12.95
N ARG A 144 7.23 -3.00 12.47
CA ARG A 144 8.38 -2.16 12.85
C ARG A 144 9.00 -1.49 11.64
N ILE A 145 9.58 -0.33 11.88
CA ILE A 145 10.52 0.32 10.98
C ILE A 145 11.93 0.07 11.52
N LEU A 146 12.81 -0.43 10.67
CA LEU A 146 14.20 -0.71 10.96
C LEU A 146 15.13 0.21 10.18
N GLU A 147 16.35 0.34 10.68
CA GLU A 147 17.43 1.11 10.07
C GLU A 147 18.69 0.25 9.96
N LEU A 148 19.31 0.25 8.80
CA LEU A 148 20.69 -0.19 8.61
C LEU A 148 21.56 1.05 8.36
N ALA A 149 22.43 1.36 9.31
CA ALA A 149 23.39 2.44 9.16
C ALA A 149 24.45 2.11 8.11
N PRO A 150 25.04 3.11 7.42
CA PRO A 150 26.12 2.88 6.46
C PRO A 150 27.26 2.08 7.06
N GLY A 151 27.66 0.98 6.40
CA GLY A 151 28.73 0.10 6.86
C GLY A 151 28.36 -0.84 8.02
N ALA A 152 27.15 -0.78 8.55
CA ALA A 152 26.66 -1.76 9.51
C ALA A 152 26.25 -3.06 8.80
N SER A 153 26.32 -4.17 9.54
CA SER A 153 25.85 -5.48 9.09
C SER A 153 24.60 -5.97 9.82
N THR A 154 24.11 -5.21 10.79
CA THR A 154 22.95 -5.57 11.59
C THR A 154 22.04 -4.35 11.70
N PRO A 155 20.76 -4.49 11.35
CA PRO A 155 19.80 -3.40 11.47
C PRO A 155 19.39 -3.19 12.94
N THR A 156 18.91 -1.99 13.23
CA THR A 156 18.33 -1.62 14.53
C THR A 156 16.90 -1.17 14.37
N VAL A 157 16.06 -1.42 15.39
CA VAL A 157 14.67 -0.96 15.38
C VAL A 157 14.65 0.55 15.57
N LEU A 158 14.17 1.26 14.54
CA LEU A 158 13.95 2.70 14.61
C LEU A 158 12.64 3.02 15.35
N ARG A 159 11.57 2.28 15.03
CA ARG A 159 10.25 2.46 15.67
C ARG A 159 9.37 1.22 15.51
N THR A 160 8.59 0.91 16.56
CA THR A 160 7.41 0.03 16.46
C THR A 160 6.18 0.89 16.24
N ILE A 161 5.36 0.53 15.26
CA ILE A 161 4.17 1.27 14.88
C ILE A 161 2.95 0.70 15.64
N PRO A 162 1.91 1.53 15.94
CA PRO A 162 0.85 1.16 16.89
C PRO A 162 -0.04 -0.01 16.49
N GLY A 163 -0.16 -0.33 15.19
CA GLY A 163 -1.07 -1.35 14.70
C GLY A 163 -0.85 -2.72 15.33
N ILE A 164 -1.92 -3.44 15.61
CA ILE A 164 -1.89 -4.80 16.17
C ILE A 164 -2.15 -5.79 15.04
N LEU A 165 -1.18 -6.68 14.82
CA LEU A 165 -1.21 -7.68 13.75
C LEU A 165 -2.29 -8.74 13.95
N GLY A 166 -2.73 -9.36 12.85
CA GLY A 166 -3.59 -10.55 12.87
C GLY A 166 -5.04 -10.32 13.29
N GLN A 167 -5.54 -9.10 13.29
CA GLN A 167 -6.89 -8.79 13.75
C GLN A 167 -7.98 -9.11 12.72
N ALA A 168 -7.69 -9.04 11.44
CA ALA A 168 -8.64 -9.34 10.36
C ALA A 168 -7.90 -9.52 9.02
N SER A 169 -8.61 -10.02 8.01
CA SER A 169 -8.15 -9.94 6.61
C SER A 169 -7.93 -8.47 6.21
N CYS A 170 -7.03 -8.20 5.32
CA CYS A 170 -6.60 -6.83 4.93
C CYS A 170 -5.97 -6.02 6.09
N LYS A 171 -5.48 -6.66 7.14
CA LYS A 171 -4.86 -6.02 8.31
C LYS A 171 -3.51 -6.67 8.63
N HIS A 172 -2.67 -6.74 7.61
CA HIS A 172 -1.27 -7.14 7.75
C HIS A 172 -0.46 -6.01 8.39
N GLY A 173 0.83 -6.17 8.60
CA GLY A 173 1.68 -5.12 9.11
C GLY A 173 1.98 -4.04 8.06
N ILE A 174 2.94 -3.16 8.40
CA ILE A 174 3.43 -2.13 7.48
C ILE A 174 3.97 -2.81 6.23
N ASP A 175 3.55 -2.28 5.11
CA ASP A 175 3.96 -2.70 3.78
C ASP A 175 4.93 -1.66 3.20
N GLY A 176 4.50 -0.80 2.27
CA GLY A 176 5.33 0.27 1.72
C GLY A 176 5.59 1.43 2.68
N ILE A 177 6.67 2.17 2.44
CA ILE A 177 7.01 3.42 3.12
C ILE A 177 7.52 4.44 2.10
N ALA A 178 7.46 5.73 2.42
CA ALA A 178 8.03 6.77 1.56
C ALA A 178 8.87 7.78 2.34
N TRP A 179 9.83 8.42 1.66
CA TRP A 179 10.55 9.54 2.22
C TRP A 179 9.95 10.87 1.78
N ASP A 180 9.52 11.67 2.75
CA ASP A 180 9.18 13.07 2.52
C ASP A 180 10.44 13.94 2.74
N ALA A 181 11.10 14.28 1.64
CA ALA A 181 12.29 15.11 1.68
C ALA A 181 12.01 16.55 2.16
N SER A 182 10.78 17.05 2.00
CA SER A 182 10.40 18.40 2.36
C SER A 182 10.29 18.60 3.86
N THR A 183 9.78 17.60 4.58
CA THR A 183 9.66 17.60 6.04
C THR A 183 10.76 16.76 6.72
N ASN A 184 11.61 16.11 5.91
CA ASN A 184 12.65 15.19 6.36
C ASN A 184 12.10 14.11 7.30
N SER A 185 11.03 13.44 6.85
CA SER A 185 10.33 12.41 7.61
C SER A 185 10.00 11.19 6.75
N ILE A 186 9.65 10.09 7.39
CA ILE A 186 9.21 8.86 6.76
C ILE A 186 7.68 8.83 6.82
N ILE A 187 7.03 8.62 5.70
CA ILE A 187 5.60 8.36 5.62
C ILE A 187 5.40 6.86 5.85
N VAL A 188 4.58 6.53 6.83
CA VAL A 188 4.35 5.15 7.27
C VAL A 188 2.86 4.85 7.22
N PRO A 189 2.39 4.14 6.19
CA PRO A 189 1.06 3.54 6.16
C PRO A 189 0.98 2.39 7.17
N ASP A 190 0.07 2.46 8.14
CA ASP A 190 -0.13 1.42 9.15
C ASP A 190 -1.36 0.59 8.78
N SER A 191 -1.17 -0.47 8.01
CA SER A 191 -2.24 -1.34 7.50
C SER A 191 -3.16 -1.88 8.60
N PRO A 192 -2.68 -2.30 9.79
CA PRO A 192 -3.55 -2.80 10.85
C PRO A 192 -4.57 -1.79 11.34
N THR A 193 -4.21 -0.51 11.43
CA THR A 193 -5.12 0.55 11.93
C THR A 193 -5.88 1.26 10.82
N GLY A 194 -5.32 1.30 9.61
CA GLY A 194 -5.82 2.13 8.52
C GLY A 194 -5.41 3.61 8.66
N ASP A 195 -4.36 3.85 9.42
CA ASP A 195 -3.77 5.16 9.68
C ASP A 195 -2.55 5.39 8.79
N VAL A 196 -2.19 6.65 8.59
CA VAL A 196 -0.94 7.04 7.95
C VAL A 196 -0.21 7.99 8.87
N TYR A 197 1.05 7.70 9.15
CA TYR A 197 1.88 8.49 10.05
C TYR A 197 3.03 9.17 9.32
N SER A 198 3.54 10.25 9.91
CA SER A 198 4.86 10.82 9.64
C SER A 198 5.76 10.48 10.83
N LEU A 199 6.88 9.80 10.54
CA LEU A 199 7.89 9.38 11.52
C LEU A 199 9.16 10.20 11.31
N SER A 200 9.69 10.81 12.39
CA SER A 200 10.98 11.50 12.30
C SER A 200 12.13 10.53 12.04
N LEU A 201 13.18 10.99 11.32
CA LEU A 201 14.33 10.14 10.96
C LEU A 201 15.14 9.61 12.16
N ASP A 202 14.91 10.12 13.36
CA ASP A 202 15.48 9.60 14.60
C ASP A 202 14.53 8.66 15.36
N GLY A 203 13.37 8.34 14.78
CA GLY A 203 12.35 7.43 15.33
C GLY A 203 11.58 7.95 16.54
N LYS A 204 11.85 9.17 17.04
CA LYS A 204 11.28 9.65 18.30
C LYS A 204 9.88 10.22 18.17
N SER A 205 9.59 10.92 17.06
CA SER A 205 8.30 11.55 16.82
C SER A 205 7.49 10.74 15.81
N LEU A 206 6.29 10.34 16.19
CA LEU A 206 5.31 9.71 15.32
C LEU A 206 4.04 10.57 15.33
N LYS A 207 3.71 11.18 14.20
CA LYS A 207 2.57 12.08 14.04
C LYS A 207 1.53 11.44 13.12
N LEU A 208 0.28 11.33 13.57
CA LEU A 208 -0.84 10.92 12.74
C LEU A 208 -1.12 11.99 11.68
N LEU A 209 -1.15 11.61 10.42
CA LEU A 209 -1.51 12.46 9.29
C LEU A 209 -2.98 12.29 8.89
N THR A 210 -3.44 11.06 8.80
CA THR A 210 -4.83 10.73 8.47
C THR A 210 -5.19 9.32 8.96
N SER A 211 -6.49 9.00 8.93
CA SER A 211 -7.02 7.68 9.32
C SER A 211 -8.15 7.24 8.40
N GLY A 212 -8.61 5.99 8.58
CA GLY A 212 -9.77 5.44 7.88
C GLY A 212 -9.51 5.08 6.41
N ILE A 213 -8.30 4.63 6.10
CA ILE A 213 -7.95 3.90 4.87
C ILE A 213 -8.12 2.41 5.16
N THR A 214 -8.61 1.63 4.20
CA THR A 214 -8.97 0.23 4.48
C THR A 214 -7.74 -0.65 4.73
N ARG A 215 -6.80 -0.65 3.79
CA ARG A 215 -5.45 -1.22 3.91
C ARG A 215 -4.45 -0.29 3.23
N PRO A 216 -3.92 0.70 3.97
CA PRO A 216 -2.88 1.54 3.41
C PRO A 216 -1.58 0.75 3.28
N VAL A 217 -0.99 0.74 2.09
CA VAL A 217 0.21 -0.01 1.71
C VAL A 217 1.26 0.94 1.11
N GLY A 218 1.56 0.89 -0.18
CA GLY A 218 2.55 1.77 -0.81
C GLY A 218 2.25 3.26 -0.66
N ALA A 219 3.28 4.08 -0.61
CA ALA A 219 3.15 5.52 -0.50
C ALA A 219 4.18 6.27 -1.35
N ALA A 220 3.81 7.48 -1.82
CA ALA A 220 4.70 8.40 -2.51
C ALA A 220 4.44 9.85 -2.09
N VAL A 221 5.43 10.72 -2.21
CA VAL A 221 5.32 12.15 -1.88
C VAL A 221 5.75 12.98 -3.07
N ASP A 222 4.88 13.89 -3.54
CA ASP A 222 5.23 14.79 -4.66
C ASP A 222 5.99 16.04 -4.19
N SER A 223 6.51 16.79 -5.15
CA SER A 223 7.27 18.03 -4.89
C SER A 223 6.44 19.15 -4.23
N GLN A 224 5.12 19.01 -4.19
CA GLN A 224 4.20 19.94 -3.54
C GLN A 224 3.83 19.48 -2.12
N GLY A 225 4.37 18.34 -1.68
CA GLY A 225 4.09 17.75 -0.37
C GLY A 225 2.76 17.01 -0.29
N ASN A 226 2.14 16.68 -1.43
CA ASN A 226 1.00 15.76 -1.40
C ASN A 226 1.53 14.33 -1.21
N ILE A 227 0.87 13.61 -0.33
CA ILE A 227 1.15 12.20 -0.07
C ILE A 227 0.09 11.38 -0.81
N TYR A 228 0.53 10.41 -1.59
CA TYR A 228 -0.34 9.42 -2.23
C TYR A 228 -0.15 8.09 -1.52
N VAL A 229 -1.25 7.44 -1.18
CA VAL A 229 -1.24 6.15 -0.47
C VAL A 229 -2.14 5.17 -1.20
N ALA A 230 -1.63 4.01 -1.51
CA ALA A 230 -2.41 2.92 -2.06
C ALA A 230 -3.28 2.29 -0.97
N ASP A 231 -4.55 2.03 -1.30
CA ASP A 231 -5.54 1.36 -0.45
C ASP A 231 -5.91 0.04 -1.12
N GLU A 232 -5.08 -0.96 -0.91
CA GLU A 232 -5.17 -2.23 -1.61
C GLU A 232 -6.56 -2.87 -1.49
N CYS A 233 -7.05 -3.04 -0.29
CA CYS A 233 -8.38 -3.62 -0.06
C CYS A 233 -9.53 -2.63 -0.32
N GLY A 234 -9.24 -1.34 -0.42
CA GLY A 234 -10.24 -0.31 -0.73
C GLY A 234 -10.35 0.01 -2.22
N GLY A 235 -9.47 -0.54 -3.07
CA GLY A 235 -9.48 -0.34 -4.52
C GLY A 235 -9.31 1.13 -4.91
N ALA A 236 -8.39 1.84 -4.27
CA ALA A 236 -8.21 3.27 -4.45
C ALA A 236 -6.79 3.73 -4.13
N LEU A 237 -6.44 4.92 -4.61
CA LEU A 237 -5.41 5.74 -4.02
C LEU A 237 -6.05 6.84 -3.18
N TRP A 238 -5.36 7.26 -2.14
CA TRP A 238 -5.71 8.44 -1.37
C TRP A 238 -4.63 9.50 -1.53
N ARG A 239 -5.03 10.70 -1.98
CA ARG A 239 -4.19 11.89 -1.93
C ARG A 239 -4.46 12.62 -0.63
N ILE A 240 -3.41 12.89 0.14
CA ILE A 240 -3.43 13.66 1.38
C ILE A 240 -2.63 14.95 1.09
N ALA A 241 -3.31 16.08 1.04
CA ALA A 241 -2.67 17.38 0.80
C ALA A 241 -1.96 17.89 2.07
N PRO A 242 -1.02 18.84 1.96
CA PRO A 242 -0.32 19.41 3.12
C PRO A 242 -1.23 20.04 4.18
N ASP A 243 -2.42 20.49 3.81
CA ASP A 243 -3.45 21.00 4.73
C ASP A 243 -4.26 19.89 5.42
N GLY A 244 -3.96 18.61 5.13
CA GLY A 244 -4.65 17.45 5.66
C GLY A 244 -5.91 17.03 4.88
N THR A 245 -6.27 17.75 3.80
CA THR A 245 -7.40 17.37 2.95
C THR A 245 -7.14 16.02 2.28
N LYS A 246 -8.06 15.06 2.49
CA LYS A 246 -7.97 13.71 1.93
C LYS A 246 -8.93 13.55 0.76
N THR A 247 -8.42 13.13 -0.39
CA THR A 247 -9.19 12.91 -1.62
C THR A 247 -9.00 11.48 -2.12
N ARG A 248 -10.10 10.79 -2.42
CA ARG A 248 -10.10 9.43 -2.96
C ARG A 248 -9.99 9.44 -4.49
N ILE A 249 -9.06 8.66 -5.03
CA ILE A 249 -8.89 8.40 -6.46
C ILE A 249 -9.25 6.92 -6.67
N GLY A 250 -10.52 6.64 -6.93
CA GLY A 250 -11.05 5.28 -7.06
C GLY A 250 -10.80 4.66 -8.43
N GLY A 251 -11.24 3.41 -8.62
CA GLY A 251 -11.23 2.68 -9.91
C GLY A 251 -9.96 1.88 -10.15
N PHE A 252 -9.35 1.38 -9.10
CA PHE A 252 -8.35 0.32 -9.08
C PHE A 252 -9.00 -0.96 -8.55
N GLY A 253 -8.32 -2.07 -8.74
CA GLY A 253 -8.71 -3.35 -8.16
C GLY A 253 -8.10 -3.50 -6.76
N MET A 254 -6.81 -3.79 -6.73
CA MET A 254 -5.98 -3.95 -5.53
C MET A 254 -4.65 -3.22 -5.76
N PRO A 255 -4.63 -1.86 -5.72
CA PRO A 255 -3.39 -1.11 -5.91
C PRO A 255 -2.47 -1.37 -4.73
N ASP A 256 -1.24 -1.76 -5.00
CA ASP A 256 -0.27 -2.09 -3.98
C ASP A 256 0.77 -0.99 -3.81
N ASP A 257 1.62 -0.78 -4.77
CA ASP A 257 2.61 0.28 -4.69
C ASP A 257 2.30 1.46 -5.60
N VAL A 258 2.84 2.62 -5.25
CA VAL A 258 2.71 3.88 -5.98
C VAL A 258 4.00 4.66 -5.95
N VAL A 259 4.48 5.08 -7.11
CA VAL A 259 5.60 6.03 -7.24
C VAL A 259 5.22 7.18 -8.15
N ILE A 260 6.04 8.23 -8.18
CA ILE A 260 5.85 9.41 -9.01
C ILE A 260 6.92 9.45 -10.09
N ASP A 261 6.49 9.47 -11.37
CA ASP A 261 7.43 9.57 -12.49
C ASP A 261 8.04 10.99 -12.57
N PRO A 262 9.15 11.19 -13.29
CA PRO A 262 9.77 12.51 -13.44
C PRO A 262 8.86 13.59 -14.05
N ARG A 263 7.76 13.19 -14.70
CA ARG A 263 6.74 14.06 -15.27
C ARG A 263 5.62 14.42 -14.28
N GLY A 264 5.65 13.86 -13.07
CA GLY A 264 4.66 14.08 -12.01
C GLY A 264 3.38 13.25 -12.17
N ASN A 265 3.39 12.18 -12.97
CA ASN A 265 2.30 11.22 -12.99
C ASN A 265 2.52 10.18 -11.90
N LEU A 266 1.44 9.55 -11.45
CA LEU A 266 1.53 8.38 -10.59
C LEU A 266 1.70 7.13 -11.45
N LEU A 267 2.62 6.28 -11.07
CA LEU A 267 2.74 4.90 -11.53
C LEU A 267 2.26 3.99 -10.39
N ILE A 268 1.45 3.01 -10.73
CA ILE A 268 0.80 2.12 -9.77
C ILE A 268 0.90 0.69 -10.31
N VAL A 269 1.20 -0.26 -9.43
CA VAL A 269 0.96 -1.69 -9.68
C VAL A 269 -0.38 -2.09 -9.07
N ASP A 270 -1.15 -2.90 -9.77
CA ASP A 270 -2.48 -3.35 -9.36
C ASP A 270 -2.50 -4.89 -9.37
N LEU A 271 -2.59 -5.48 -8.18
CA LEU A 271 -2.53 -6.91 -7.93
C LEU A 271 -3.79 -7.67 -8.34
N GLN A 272 -4.91 -6.95 -8.58
CA GLN A 272 -6.19 -7.60 -8.84
C GLN A 272 -6.04 -8.67 -9.95
N PRO A 273 -6.40 -9.96 -9.73
CA PRO A 273 -6.18 -11.05 -10.68
C PRO A 273 -6.74 -10.83 -12.08
N SER A 274 -7.73 -9.98 -12.22
CA SER A 274 -8.30 -9.59 -13.52
C SER A 274 -7.61 -8.37 -14.15
N ILE A 275 -6.64 -7.77 -13.49
CA ILE A 275 -5.94 -6.56 -13.91
C ILE A 275 -4.45 -6.86 -14.07
N HIS A 276 -3.73 -7.20 -12.99
CA HIS A 276 -2.27 -7.46 -12.92
C HIS A 276 -1.50 -6.47 -13.83
N ALA A 277 -1.52 -5.21 -13.48
CA ALA A 277 -1.07 -4.18 -14.40
C ALA A 277 -0.17 -3.14 -13.76
N LEU A 278 0.76 -2.63 -14.56
CA LEU A 278 1.42 -1.34 -14.36
C LEU A 278 0.56 -0.25 -15.00
N ILE A 279 0.11 0.71 -14.20
CA ILE A 279 -0.83 1.77 -14.59
C ILE A 279 -0.19 3.13 -14.36
N ARG A 280 -0.28 4.03 -15.36
CA ARG A 280 0.04 5.46 -15.20
C ARG A 280 -1.23 6.26 -15.00
N VAL A 281 -1.21 7.22 -14.07
CA VAL A 281 -2.29 8.17 -13.83
C VAL A 281 -1.77 9.58 -13.89
N ASN A 282 -2.30 10.38 -14.80
CA ASN A 282 -2.04 11.81 -14.81
C ASN A 282 -2.89 12.49 -13.72
N VAL A 283 -2.25 13.03 -12.70
CA VAL A 283 -2.92 13.60 -11.53
C VAL A 283 -3.76 14.84 -11.82
N THR A 284 -3.43 15.58 -12.89
CA THR A 284 -4.12 16.80 -13.28
C THR A 284 -5.40 16.50 -14.04
N THR A 285 -5.36 15.55 -14.98
CA THR A 285 -6.49 15.23 -15.87
C THR A 285 -7.28 14.02 -15.41
N GLY A 286 -6.74 13.21 -14.52
CA GLY A 286 -7.28 11.92 -14.11
C GLY A 286 -7.20 10.82 -15.19
N LYS A 287 -6.52 11.12 -16.34
CA LYS A 287 -6.33 10.12 -17.42
C LYS A 287 -5.49 8.97 -16.90
N ARG A 288 -5.93 7.75 -17.25
CA ARG A 288 -5.23 6.49 -16.92
C ARG A 288 -4.77 5.82 -18.20
N GLU A 289 -3.65 5.14 -18.08
CA GLU A 289 -3.05 4.36 -19.13
C GLU A 289 -2.46 3.08 -18.55
N ILE A 290 -2.81 1.93 -19.11
CA ILE A 290 -2.17 0.65 -18.79
C ILE A 290 -0.89 0.60 -19.61
N LEU A 291 0.26 0.61 -18.92
CA LEU A 291 1.57 0.53 -19.56
C LEU A 291 1.97 -0.92 -19.85
N ALA A 292 1.63 -1.82 -18.93
CA ALA A 292 1.85 -3.26 -19.08
C ALA A 292 0.79 -4.03 -18.29
N SER A 293 0.37 -5.20 -18.81
CA SER A 293 -0.54 -6.13 -18.12
C SER A 293 -0.21 -7.59 -18.42
N ASN A 294 0.83 -7.85 -19.20
CA ASN A 294 1.27 -9.20 -19.53
C ASN A 294 2.59 -9.50 -18.83
N GLY A 295 2.75 -10.73 -18.38
CA GLY A 295 3.97 -11.19 -17.74
C GLY A 295 4.00 -11.05 -16.22
N PHE A 296 2.94 -10.53 -15.64
CA PHE A 296 2.75 -10.44 -14.19
C PHE A 296 1.85 -11.56 -13.65
N ILE A 297 2.13 -11.99 -12.43
CA ILE A 297 1.28 -12.86 -11.62
C ILE A 297 0.77 -12.09 -10.42
N GLU A 298 1.63 -11.34 -9.73
CA GLU A 298 1.29 -10.48 -8.59
C GLU A 298 2.37 -9.37 -8.48
N PRO A 299 2.25 -8.29 -9.30
CA PRO A 299 3.26 -7.24 -9.31
C PRO A 299 3.18 -6.41 -8.03
N GLN A 300 4.23 -6.42 -7.23
CA GLN A 300 4.29 -5.82 -5.88
C GLN A 300 4.96 -4.44 -5.89
N GLY A 301 6.27 -4.41 -5.94
CA GLY A 301 7.06 -3.20 -5.82
C GLY A 301 7.27 -2.47 -7.14
N LEU A 302 7.46 -1.17 -7.03
CA LEU A 302 7.58 -0.26 -8.17
C LEU A 302 8.67 0.78 -7.92
N LEU A 303 9.52 1.00 -8.91
CA LEU A 303 10.56 2.01 -8.85
C LEU A 303 10.70 2.69 -10.21
N VAL A 304 11.04 3.98 -10.21
CA VAL A 304 11.40 4.74 -11.42
C VAL A 304 12.73 5.43 -11.20
N ASP A 305 13.62 5.35 -12.19
CA ASP A 305 14.91 6.00 -12.14
C ASP A 305 14.87 7.42 -12.76
N SER A 306 15.99 8.12 -12.68
CA SER A 306 16.16 9.48 -13.24
C SER A 306 16.07 9.55 -14.77
N HIS A 307 16.11 8.40 -15.46
CA HIS A 307 15.99 8.25 -16.92
C HIS A 307 14.58 7.81 -17.37
N ASP A 308 13.62 7.77 -16.44
CA ASP A 308 12.24 7.32 -16.68
C ASP A 308 12.13 5.81 -16.97
N ASN A 309 13.18 5.01 -16.66
CA ASN A 309 13.07 3.56 -16.67
C ASN A 309 12.26 3.12 -15.46
N ILE A 310 11.30 2.22 -15.69
CA ILE A 310 10.41 1.70 -14.65
C ILE A 310 10.84 0.28 -14.30
N PHE A 311 10.92 -0.03 -13.02
CA PHE A 311 11.23 -1.36 -12.51
C PHE A 311 10.03 -1.87 -11.73
N VAL A 312 9.63 -3.10 -11.99
CA VAL A 312 8.52 -3.78 -11.33
C VAL A 312 9.01 -5.12 -10.81
N SER A 313 8.80 -5.38 -9.55
CA SER A 313 8.95 -6.70 -8.95
C SER A 313 7.65 -7.48 -8.99
N ASP A 314 7.76 -8.80 -9.02
CA ASP A 314 6.64 -9.73 -8.92
C ASP A 314 7.13 -10.95 -8.15
N ASP A 315 6.69 -11.08 -6.92
CA ASP A 315 7.15 -12.10 -5.98
C ASP A 315 6.61 -13.49 -6.29
N TYR A 316 5.46 -13.59 -6.95
CA TYR A 316 4.88 -14.86 -7.40
C TYR A 316 5.43 -15.31 -8.75
N ALA A 317 5.87 -14.39 -9.58
CA ALA A 317 6.59 -14.72 -10.82
C ALA A 317 8.10 -14.90 -10.62
N ASP A 318 8.63 -14.60 -9.43
CA ASP A 318 10.07 -14.61 -9.09
C ASP A 318 10.90 -13.71 -10.02
N ILE A 319 10.39 -12.51 -10.38
CA ILE A 319 11.03 -11.63 -11.37
C ILE A 319 11.19 -10.18 -10.89
N ILE A 320 12.20 -9.52 -11.48
CA ILE A 320 12.24 -8.05 -11.58
C ILE A 320 12.29 -7.71 -13.06
N MET A 321 11.36 -6.91 -13.52
CA MET A 321 11.27 -6.43 -14.89
C MET A 321 11.65 -4.95 -14.98
N GLU A 322 12.38 -4.60 -16.04
CA GLU A 322 12.68 -3.22 -16.41
C GLU A 322 11.94 -2.85 -17.70
N PHE A 323 11.35 -1.67 -17.71
CA PHE A 323 10.65 -1.05 -18.82
C PHE A 323 11.39 0.24 -19.20
N GLN A 324 12.06 0.25 -20.35
CA GLN A 324 12.80 1.38 -20.86
C GLN A 324 11.96 2.11 -21.92
N PRO A 325 11.67 3.42 -21.77
CA PRO A 325 10.99 4.20 -22.79
C PRO A 325 11.75 4.16 -24.12
N VAL A 326 11.01 4.09 -25.25
CA VAL A 326 11.58 4.08 -26.61
C VAL A 326 11.55 5.47 -27.24
#